data_fc23656b947acf767b3bc4f235523cce
#
_entry.id   fc23656b947acf767b3bc4f235523cce
#
_cell.length_a   1.000
_cell.length_b   1.000
_cell.length_c   1.000
_cell.angle_alpha   90.00
_cell.angle_beta   90.00
_cell.angle_gamma   90.00
#
_symmetry.space_group_name_H-M   'P 1'
#
loop_
_entity.id
_entity.type
_entity.pdbx_description
1 polymer ?
#
loop_
_entity_poly.entity_id
_entity_poly.type
_entity_poly.pdbx_seq_one_letter_code
_entity_poly.pdbx_strand_id
1 'polypeptide(L)'
;REGSISYNIIEKPTQNLIEGIYFITLIYPGYNPEKFIDINTQHRYSIEMIKKSIERFVPINDFLKMLIFDYLIGNSDRHQNNWAILLEENQMTWSPLYDNSSSLCAYISEDQVENYLGRDKNRWKALVDTKSKSLLRCNVCDEKRPTHLNVLKYIKENYFTETREFAKKISAAMLEEQIRDILKQYSTAELSDNKKRLIFEFLLAKKQMLEEVYMGEDE
;
A
#
# COMPACT_ATOMS: atom_id res chain seq x y z
N ARG A 1 -23.16 -10.99 -3.10
CA ARG A 1 -21.95 -10.99 -2.27
C ARG A 1 -20.90 -10.17 -3.00
N GLU A 2 -20.36 -9.16 -2.35
CA GLU A 2 -19.23 -8.37 -2.85
C GLU A 2 -17.94 -9.07 -2.45
N GLY A 3 -16.93 -9.05 -3.31
CA GLY A 3 -15.65 -9.69 -3.05
C GLY A 3 -14.63 -9.39 -4.15
N SER A 4 -13.40 -9.79 -3.93
CA SER A 4 -12.33 -9.74 -4.92
C SER A 4 -11.95 -11.14 -5.36
N ILE A 5 -11.51 -11.28 -6.61
CA ILE A 5 -10.98 -12.52 -7.17
C ILE A 5 -9.54 -12.25 -7.57
N SER A 6 -8.64 -13.13 -7.16
CA SER A 6 -7.25 -13.12 -7.60
C SER A 6 -6.85 -14.48 -8.14
N TYR A 7 -5.86 -14.50 -9.04
CA TYR A 7 -5.23 -15.75 -9.44
C TYR A 7 -4.49 -16.37 -8.25
N ASN A 8 -4.37 -17.70 -8.27
CA ASN A 8 -3.54 -18.39 -7.28
C ASN A 8 -2.07 -17.94 -7.44
N ILE A 9 -1.46 -17.50 -6.35
CA ILE A 9 -0.06 -17.08 -6.35
C ILE A 9 0.86 -18.30 -6.50
N ILE A 10 0.46 -19.43 -5.93
CA ILE A 10 1.20 -20.70 -6.06
C ILE A 10 0.80 -21.35 -7.37
N GLU A 11 1.71 -21.35 -8.33
CA GLU A 11 1.51 -21.91 -9.67
C GLU A 11 2.05 -23.33 -9.80
N LYS A 12 3.01 -23.73 -8.93
CA LYS A 12 3.70 -25.03 -8.97
C LYS A 12 3.69 -25.68 -7.58
N PRO A 13 3.62 -27.01 -7.51
CA PRO A 13 3.69 -27.75 -6.22
C PRO A 13 5.00 -27.54 -5.44
N THR A 14 6.07 -27.09 -6.12
CA THR A 14 7.39 -26.79 -5.53
C THR A 14 7.47 -25.42 -4.87
N GLN A 15 6.46 -24.59 -5.07
CA GLN A 15 6.40 -23.25 -4.51
C GLN A 15 5.74 -23.25 -3.13
N ASN A 16 6.34 -22.49 -2.23
CA ASN A 16 5.79 -22.23 -0.89
C ASN A 16 5.66 -20.72 -0.67
N LEU A 17 4.49 -20.27 -0.26
CA LEU A 17 4.24 -18.88 0.13
C LEU A 17 4.52 -18.74 1.63
N ILE A 18 5.48 -17.87 1.98
CA ILE A 18 5.86 -17.62 3.37
C ILE A 18 5.44 -16.18 3.71
N GLU A 19 4.43 -16.06 4.55
CA GLU A 19 3.90 -14.76 4.98
C GLU A 19 4.89 -13.99 5.85
N GLY A 20 4.78 -12.67 5.82
CA GLY A 20 5.66 -11.76 6.54
C GLY A 20 5.78 -12.00 8.03
N ILE A 21 4.71 -12.51 8.67
CA ILE A 21 4.72 -12.83 10.10
C ILE A 21 5.86 -13.78 10.48
N TYR A 22 6.19 -14.76 9.64
CA TYR A 22 7.25 -15.73 9.90
C TYR A 22 8.63 -15.06 9.94
N PHE A 23 8.91 -14.14 9.05
CA PHE A 23 10.18 -13.41 9.04
C PHE A 23 10.30 -12.46 10.23
N ILE A 24 9.19 -11.81 10.60
CA ILE A 24 9.16 -10.91 11.76
C ILE A 24 9.41 -11.69 13.03
N THR A 25 8.71 -12.80 13.27
CA THR A 25 8.84 -13.59 14.50
C THR A 25 10.20 -14.28 14.61
N LEU A 26 10.89 -14.53 13.51
CA LEU A 26 12.25 -15.07 13.50
C LEU A 26 13.25 -14.10 14.17
N ILE A 27 13.07 -12.79 13.97
CA ILE A 27 13.96 -11.74 14.52
C ILE A 27 13.38 -11.14 15.81
N TYR A 28 12.06 -11.05 15.89
CA TYR A 28 11.31 -10.49 17.02
C TYR A 28 10.39 -11.55 17.62
N PRO A 29 10.92 -12.48 18.45
CA PRO A 29 10.14 -13.61 18.96
C PRO A 29 8.99 -13.20 19.90
N GLY A 30 9.00 -11.97 20.42
CA GLY A 30 7.91 -11.39 21.21
C GLY A 30 6.88 -10.62 20.38
N TYR A 31 6.92 -10.71 19.04
CA TYR A 31 5.99 -9.96 18.20
C TYR A 31 4.55 -10.43 18.38
N ASN A 32 3.68 -9.47 18.73
CA ASN A 32 2.24 -9.66 18.85
C ASN A 32 1.54 -9.12 17.59
N PRO A 33 0.98 -9.99 16.74
CA PRO A 33 0.38 -9.60 15.48
C PRO A 33 -0.92 -8.80 15.61
N GLU A 34 -1.65 -8.93 16.73
CA GLU A 34 -2.88 -8.18 16.97
C GLU A 34 -2.59 -6.73 17.42
N LYS A 35 -1.48 -6.54 18.12
CA LYS A 35 -1.05 -5.24 18.65
C LYS A 35 -0.02 -4.53 17.74
N PHE A 36 0.51 -5.23 16.74
CA PHE A 36 1.55 -4.73 15.84
C PHE A 36 2.79 -4.22 16.58
N ILE A 37 3.23 -4.97 17.60
CA ILE A 37 4.36 -4.61 18.46
C ILE A 37 5.09 -5.86 18.93
N ASP A 38 6.41 -5.79 19.02
CA ASP A 38 7.19 -6.77 19.76
C ASP A 38 7.18 -6.42 21.26
N ILE A 39 6.67 -7.33 22.09
CA ILE A 39 6.49 -7.10 23.53
C ILE A 39 7.83 -6.97 24.25
N ASN A 40 8.86 -7.68 23.77
CA ASN A 40 10.17 -7.70 24.42
C ASN A 40 10.94 -6.40 24.23
N THR A 41 10.91 -5.86 23.00
CA THR A 41 11.69 -4.65 22.62
C THR A 41 10.83 -3.39 22.60
N GLN A 42 9.53 -3.51 22.65
CA GLN A 42 8.55 -2.44 22.42
C GLN A 42 8.61 -1.84 20.98
N HIS A 43 9.28 -2.54 20.07
CA HIS A 43 9.37 -2.16 18.66
C HIS A 43 8.04 -2.38 17.95
N ARG A 44 7.62 -1.37 17.21
CA ARG A 44 6.36 -1.39 16.46
C ARG A 44 6.55 -1.87 15.04
N TYR A 45 5.50 -2.48 14.50
CA TYR A 45 5.43 -2.89 13.09
C TYR A 45 5.72 -1.72 12.16
N SER A 46 6.84 -1.78 11.42
CA SER A 46 7.40 -0.66 10.67
C SER A 46 8.24 -1.12 9.49
N ILE A 47 8.56 -0.19 8.58
CA ILE A 47 9.50 -0.43 7.47
C ILE A 47 10.85 -0.90 8.02
N GLU A 48 11.34 -0.26 9.09
CA GLU A 48 12.59 -0.65 9.74
C GLU A 48 12.55 -2.09 10.30
N MET A 49 11.45 -2.48 10.97
CA MET A 49 11.26 -3.83 11.47
C MET A 49 11.28 -4.85 10.33
N ILE A 50 10.55 -4.59 9.26
CA ILE A 50 10.46 -5.49 8.10
C ILE A 50 11.82 -5.61 7.43
N LYS A 51 12.51 -4.48 7.15
CA LYS A 51 13.84 -4.49 6.56
C LYS A 51 14.78 -5.41 7.33
N LYS A 52 14.85 -5.26 8.65
CA LYS A 52 15.69 -6.10 9.51
C LYS A 52 15.27 -7.58 9.50
N SER A 53 13.99 -7.84 9.33
CA SER A 53 13.48 -9.22 9.31
C SER A 53 13.79 -9.96 8.02
N ILE A 54 13.91 -9.24 6.88
CA ILE A 54 14.05 -9.87 5.55
C ILE A 54 15.43 -9.67 4.90
N GLU A 55 16.30 -8.81 5.41
CA GLU A 55 17.57 -8.41 4.76
C GLU A 55 18.50 -9.57 4.40
N ARG A 56 18.37 -10.73 5.09
CA ARG A 56 19.14 -11.94 4.81
C ARG A 56 18.53 -12.82 3.71
N PHE A 57 17.33 -12.54 3.29
CA PHE A 57 16.53 -13.37 2.38
C PHE A 57 16.27 -12.68 1.05
N VAL A 58 15.76 -11.45 1.08
CA VAL A 58 15.43 -10.65 -0.10
C VAL A 58 15.73 -9.17 0.15
N PRO A 59 16.04 -8.39 -0.90
CA PRO A 59 16.19 -6.93 -0.77
C PRO A 59 14.84 -6.27 -0.45
N ILE A 60 14.88 -5.16 0.29
CA ILE A 60 13.69 -4.40 0.68
C ILE A 60 12.98 -3.68 -0.50
N ASN A 61 13.65 -3.56 -1.64
CA ASN A 61 13.24 -2.69 -2.75
C ASN A 61 11.81 -2.95 -3.24
N ASP A 62 11.42 -4.22 -3.39
CA ASP A 62 10.08 -4.55 -3.88
C ASP A 62 9.01 -4.29 -2.82
N PHE A 63 9.34 -4.42 -1.53
CA PHE A 63 8.46 -3.98 -0.45
C PHE A 63 8.23 -2.47 -0.49
N LEU A 64 9.27 -1.67 -0.74
CA LEU A 64 9.13 -0.21 -0.87
C LEU A 64 8.26 0.18 -2.08
N LYS A 65 8.41 -0.52 -3.20
CA LYS A 65 7.54 -0.35 -4.38
C LYS A 65 6.08 -0.69 -4.05
N MET A 66 5.85 -1.75 -3.28
CA MET A 66 4.51 -2.10 -2.80
C MET A 66 3.91 -0.98 -1.94
N LEU A 67 4.70 -0.34 -1.06
CA LEU A 67 4.22 0.78 -0.25
C LEU A 67 3.90 2.03 -1.08
N ILE A 68 4.63 2.29 -2.17
CA ILE A 68 4.29 3.35 -3.13
C ILE A 68 2.96 3.01 -3.84
N PHE A 69 2.75 1.76 -4.20
CA PHE A 69 1.47 1.31 -4.75
C PHE A 69 0.35 1.43 -3.71
N ASP A 70 0.57 0.98 -2.47
CA ASP A 70 -0.40 1.15 -1.36
C ASP A 70 -0.75 2.62 -1.12
N TYR A 71 0.22 3.54 -1.25
CA TYR A 71 -0.04 4.97 -1.22
C TYR A 71 -1.03 5.39 -2.31
N LEU A 72 -0.81 4.96 -3.56
CA LEU A 72 -1.66 5.35 -4.70
C LEU A 72 -3.10 4.85 -4.56
N ILE A 73 -3.27 3.59 -4.17
CA ILE A 73 -4.60 3.00 -4.01
C ILE A 73 -5.25 3.30 -2.64
N GLY A 74 -4.48 3.88 -1.70
CA GLY A 74 -4.94 4.18 -0.34
C GLY A 74 -5.15 2.94 0.52
N ASN A 75 -4.35 1.89 0.35
CA ASN A 75 -4.47 0.65 1.12
C ASN A 75 -4.04 0.86 2.58
N SER A 76 -4.98 0.77 3.50
CA SER A 76 -4.76 1.04 4.93
C SER A 76 -4.45 -0.20 5.77
N ASP A 77 -4.40 -1.39 5.15
CA ASP A 77 -4.33 -2.67 5.85
C ASP A 77 -3.19 -3.59 5.40
N ARG A 78 -2.01 -3.04 5.11
CA ARG A 78 -0.81 -3.82 4.81
C ARG A 78 -0.20 -4.38 6.10
N HIS A 79 -0.88 -5.35 6.73
CA HIS A 79 -0.36 -6.06 7.89
C HIS A 79 0.58 -7.22 7.51
N GLN A 80 1.17 -7.87 8.48
CA GLN A 80 2.22 -8.87 8.31
C GLN A 80 1.80 -10.14 7.55
N ASN A 81 0.51 -10.39 7.36
CA ASN A 81 -0.03 -11.50 6.56
C ASN A 81 -0.47 -11.06 5.15
N ASN A 82 -0.40 -9.75 4.83
CA ASN A 82 -0.78 -9.21 3.53
C ASN A 82 0.43 -8.95 2.62
N TRP A 83 1.57 -9.53 2.95
CA TRP A 83 2.75 -9.64 2.10
C TRP A 83 3.47 -10.95 2.40
N ALA A 84 4.15 -11.49 1.39
CA ALA A 84 4.82 -12.77 1.49
C ALA A 84 6.07 -12.84 0.59
N ILE A 85 6.89 -13.81 0.88
CA ILE A 85 8.02 -14.23 0.05
C ILE A 85 7.69 -15.61 -0.51
N LEU A 86 7.92 -15.79 -1.80
CA LEU A 86 7.77 -17.05 -2.50
C LEU A 86 9.10 -17.79 -2.46
N LEU A 87 9.08 -18.99 -1.92
CA LEU A 87 10.22 -19.93 -1.94
C LEU A 87 10.00 -20.97 -3.02
N GLU A 88 10.91 -21.07 -3.97
CA GLU A 88 10.97 -22.10 -5.00
C GLU A 88 12.40 -22.60 -5.14
N GLU A 89 12.64 -23.90 -4.97
CA GLU A 89 13.95 -24.55 -5.16
C GLU A 89 15.14 -23.83 -4.48
N ASN A 90 14.96 -23.38 -3.24
CA ASN A 90 15.91 -22.58 -2.45
C ASN A 90 16.13 -21.13 -2.93
N GLN A 91 15.36 -20.64 -3.88
CA GLN A 91 15.33 -19.22 -4.25
C GLN A 91 14.17 -18.53 -3.57
N MET A 92 14.44 -17.37 -3.01
CA MET A 92 13.42 -16.52 -2.37
C MET A 92 13.19 -15.28 -3.23
N THR A 93 11.92 -15.02 -3.56
CA THR A 93 11.49 -13.84 -4.32
C THR A 93 10.23 -13.24 -3.68
N TRP A 94 9.98 -11.96 -3.92
CA TRP A 94 8.73 -11.35 -3.49
C TRP A 94 7.53 -11.98 -4.19
N SER A 95 6.48 -12.25 -3.44
CA SER A 95 5.21 -12.70 -4.03
C SER A 95 4.55 -11.56 -4.79
N PRO A 96 3.68 -11.87 -5.77
CA PRO A 96 2.72 -10.90 -6.29
C PRO A 96 1.90 -10.27 -5.16
N LEU A 97 1.37 -9.06 -5.40
CA LEU A 97 0.51 -8.37 -4.43
C LEU A 97 -0.83 -9.09 -4.27
N TYR A 98 -1.29 -9.17 -3.04
CA TYR A 98 -2.61 -9.72 -2.69
C TYR A 98 -3.25 -8.92 -1.56
N ASP A 99 -4.53 -9.18 -1.32
CA ASP A 99 -5.35 -8.55 -0.29
C ASP A 99 -5.26 -7.02 -0.28
N ASN A 100 -5.73 -6.42 -1.39
CA ASN A 100 -5.84 -4.97 -1.53
C ASN A 100 -7.29 -4.49 -1.29
N SER A 101 -8.10 -5.25 -0.54
CA SER A 101 -9.53 -4.97 -0.32
C SER A 101 -9.78 -3.66 0.44
N SER A 102 -8.80 -3.21 1.26
CA SER A 102 -8.87 -1.98 2.06
C SER A 102 -8.39 -0.74 1.29
N SER A 103 -8.74 -0.63 0.00
CA SER A 103 -8.22 0.39 -0.91
C SER A 103 -9.34 1.03 -1.75
N LEU A 104 -8.97 2.00 -2.61
CA LEU A 104 -9.85 2.63 -3.61
C LEU A 104 -11.18 3.13 -3.02
N CYS A 105 -11.13 3.77 -1.85
CA CYS A 105 -12.29 4.31 -1.15
C CYS A 105 -13.35 3.26 -0.78
N ALA A 106 -12.95 1.99 -0.56
CA ALA A 106 -13.86 0.87 -0.27
C ALA A 106 -14.78 1.14 0.95
N TYR A 107 -14.27 1.83 1.98
CA TYR A 107 -15.03 2.13 3.20
C TYR A 107 -16.00 3.31 3.10
N ILE A 108 -16.06 3.99 1.96
CA ILE A 108 -17.01 5.10 1.75
C ILE A 108 -18.30 4.48 1.20
N SER A 109 -19.37 4.53 1.97
CA SER A 109 -20.68 4.07 1.52
C SER A 109 -21.25 4.98 0.43
N GLU A 110 -22.15 4.47 -0.40
CA GLU A 110 -22.71 5.17 -1.56
C GLU A 110 -23.37 6.51 -1.19
N ASP A 111 -24.10 6.55 -0.09
CA ASP A 111 -24.74 7.76 0.44
C ASP A 111 -23.75 8.83 0.91
N GLN A 112 -22.49 8.47 1.13
CA GLN A 112 -21.43 9.38 1.55
C GLN A 112 -20.58 9.92 0.39
N VAL A 113 -20.62 9.31 -0.79
CA VAL A 113 -19.76 9.68 -1.93
C VAL A 113 -19.85 11.17 -2.25
N GLU A 114 -21.05 11.72 -2.35
CA GLU A 114 -21.28 13.14 -2.68
C GLU A 114 -20.67 14.09 -1.64
N ASN A 115 -20.53 13.66 -0.39
CA ASN A 115 -19.88 14.45 0.66
C ASN A 115 -18.37 14.67 0.39
N TYR A 116 -17.74 13.74 -0.34
CA TYR A 116 -16.33 13.81 -0.71
C TYR A 116 -16.11 14.49 -2.05
N LEU A 117 -17.01 14.29 -3.02
CA LEU A 117 -16.98 14.93 -4.34
C LEU A 117 -17.55 16.36 -4.33
N GLY A 118 -18.20 16.77 -3.25
CA GLY A 118 -18.84 18.05 -3.10
C GLY A 118 -17.88 19.21 -2.85
N ARG A 119 -18.44 20.33 -2.32
CA ARG A 119 -17.71 21.58 -2.06
C ARG A 119 -16.82 21.57 -0.82
N ASP A 120 -16.92 20.53 0.03
CA ASP A 120 -16.13 20.43 1.28
C ASP A 120 -14.69 19.99 1.00
N LYS A 121 -13.83 20.98 0.75
CA LYS A 121 -12.40 20.75 0.52
C LYS A 121 -11.70 20.08 1.71
N ASN A 122 -12.20 20.22 2.93
CA ASN A 122 -11.59 19.60 4.12
C ASN A 122 -11.86 18.09 4.13
N ARG A 123 -13.05 17.64 3.75
CA ARG A 123 -13.36 16.22 3.61
C ARG A 123 -12.51 15.58 2.51
N TRP A 124 -12.40 16.23 1.36
CA TRP A 124 -11.53 15.77 0.28
C TRP A 124 -10.08 15.65 0.74
N LYS A 125 -9.52 16.71 1.34
CA LYS A 125 -8.17 16.69 1.89
C LYS A 125 -8.00 15.58 2.95
N ALA A 126 -9.01 15.35 3.78
CA ALA A 126 -9.00 14.28 4.77
C ALA A 126 -8.90 12.90 4.10
N LEU A 127 -9.64 12.67 3.03
CA LEU A 127 -9.63 11.41 2.29
C LEU A 127 -8.28 11.14 1.62
N VAL A 128 -7.76 12.11 0.87
CA VAL A 128 -6.55 11.90 0.07
C VAL A 128 -5.25 11.98 0.88
N ASP A 129 -5.24 12.70 2.02
CA ASP A 129 -4.04 12.95 2.81
C ASP A 129 -4.25 12.73 4.31
N THR A 130 -4.86 13.69 5.04
CA THR A 130 -4.68 13.81 6.50
C THR A 130 -5.26 12.66 7.32
N LYS A 131 -6.28 11.96 6.82
CA LYS A 131 -6.87 10.75 7.42
C LYS A 131 -6.53 9.47 6.67
N SER A 132 -5.83 9.56 5.55
CA SER A 132 -5.32 8.40 4.80
C SER A 132 -4.12 7.81 5.55
N LYS A 133 -4.38 6.92 6.51
CA LYS A 133 -3.37 6.38 7.44
C LYS A 133 -2.86 5.02 6.98
N SER A 134 -1.54 4.88 6.98
CA SER A 134 -0.90 3.56 6.86
C SER A 134 -0.99 2.79 8.17
N LEU A 135 -1.15 1.47 8.09
CA LEU A 135 -0.99 0.58 9.24
C LEU A 135 0.47 0.55 9.68
N LEU A 136 1.35 0.54 8.69
CA LEU A 136 2.79 0.45 8.85
C LEU A 136 3.36 1.80 9.30
N ARG A 137 4.29 1.77 10.25
CA ARG A 137 5.08 2.92 10.68
C ARG A 137 6.39 3.02 9.88
N CYS A 138 7.06 4.16 9.95
CA CYS A 138 8.37 4.30 9.32
C CYS A 138 9.45 3.63 10.18
N ASN A 139 9.53 3.97 11.47
CA ASN A 139 10.54 3.48 12.39
C ASN A 139 9.91 2.65 13.54
N VAL A 140 10.72 1.79 14.16
CA VAL A 140 10.26 0.91 15.25
C VAL A 140 9.77 1.65 16.49
N CYS A 141 10.26 2.87 16.73
CA CYS A 141 9.90 3.72 17.88
C CYS A 141 8.71 4.65 17.61
N ASP A 142 8.18 4.71 16.40
CA ASP A 142 7.08 5.60 16.06
C ASP A 142 5.79 5.17 16.77
N GLU A 143 5.28 5.98 17.68
CA GLU A 143 4.05 5.66 18.41
C GLU A 143 2.81 5.76 17.52
N LYS A 144 2.71 6.81 16.71
CA LYS A 144 1.53 7.12 15.89
C LYS A 144 1.63 6.50 14.51
N ARG A 145 0.49 6.09 13.96
CA ARG A 145 0.40 5.71 12.54
C ARG A 145 0.62 6.93 11.65
N PRO A 146 1.57 6.89 10.71
CA PRO A 146 1.77 7.98 9.76
C PRO A 146 0.61 8.06 8.76
N THR A 147 0.49 9.18 8.05
CA THR A 147 -0.28 9.20 6.81
C THR A 147 0.46 8.44 5.73
N HIS A 148 -0.25 7.98 4.70
CA HIS A 148 0.39 7.39 3.52
C HIS A 148 1.37 8.37 2.85
N LEU A 149 1.06 9.67 2.86
CA LEU A 149 1.97 10.70 2.34
C LEU A 149 3.26 10.79 3.17
N ASN A 150 3.19 10.66 4.49
CA ASN A 150 4.39 10.64 5.34
C ASN A 150 5.25 9.39 5.07
N VAL A 151 4.61 8.23 4.84
CA VAL A 151 5.33 7.01 4.41
C VAL A 151 6.01 7.24 3.06
N LEU A 152 5.32 7.83 2.09
CA LEU A 152 5.88 8.13 0.77
C LEU A 152 7.10 9.07 0.87
N LYS A 153 7.00 10.14 1.66
CA LYS A 153 8.11 11.08 1.92
C LYS A 153 9.29 10.39 2.58
N TYR A 154 9.04 9.56 3.60
CA TYR A 154 10.08 8.77 4.26
C TYR A 154 10.80 7.85 3.27
N ILE A 155 10.07 7.19 2.36
CA ILE A 155 10.66 6.34 1.32
C ILE A 155 11.51 7.20 0.36
N LYS A 156 11.01 8.35 -0.09
CA LYS A 156 11.80 9.28 -0.94
C LYS A 156 13.08 9.71 -0.24
N GLU A 157 13.02 10.10 1.02
CA GLU A 157 14.17 10.60 1.77
C GLU A 157 15.25 9.53 2.02
N ASN A 158 14.84 8.29 2.30
CA ASN A 158 15.76 7.24 2.75
C ASN A 158 16.12 6.19 1.67
N TYR A 159 15.34 6.11 0.57
CA TYR A 159 15.45 5.06 -0.45
C TYR A 159 15.17 5.61 -1.86
N PHE A 160 15.58 6.85 -2.14
CA PHE A 160 15.31 7.50 -3.42
C PHE A 160 15.89 6.74 -4.61
N THR A 161 17.13 6.30 -4.48
CA THR A 161 17.84 5.58 -5.55
C THR A 161 17.11 4.28 -5.94
N GLU A 162 16.58 3.55 -4.95
CA GLU A 162 15.90 2.27 -5.14
C GLU A 162 14.49 2.42 -5.69
N THR A 163 13.85 3.59 -5.51
CA THR A 163 12.42 3.76 -5.74
C THR A 163 12.05 4.76 -6.83
N ARG A 164 12.94 5.70 -7.19
CA ARG A 164 12.64 6.79 -8.12
C ARG A 164 12.17 6.30 -9.49
N GLU A 165 12.81 5.27 -10.04
CA GLU A 165 12.46 4.75 -11.36
C GLU A 165 11.09 4.06 -11.33
N PHE A 166 10.75 3.39 -10.24
CA PHE A 166 9.42 2.83 -10.07
C PHE A 166 8.36 3.93 -9.93
N ALA A 167 8.62 4.96 -9.11
CA ALA A 167 7.70 6.09 -8.94
C ALA A 167 7.42 6.79 -10.28
N LYS A 168 8.44 7.02 -11.10
CA LYS A 168 8.29 7.57 -12.45
C LYS A 168 7.47 6.67 -13.37
N LYS A 169 7.78 5.37 -13.40
CA LYS A 169 7.09 4.39 -14.26
C LYS A 169 5.62 4.25 -13.89
N ILE A 170 5.30 4.13 -12.60
CA ILE A 170 3.92 3.98 -12.17
C ILE A 170 3.11 5.25 -12.41
N SER A 171 3.68 6.43 -12.17
CA SER A 171 3.03 7.70 -12.49
C SER A 171 2.75 7.84 -13.99
N ALA A 172 3.74 7.53 -14.84
CA ALA A 172 3.59 7.59 -16.29
C ALA A 172 2.54 6.58 -16.81
N ALA A 173 2.40 5.43 -16.16
CA ALA A 173 1.39 4.42 -16.51
C ALA A 173 -0.03 4.79 -16.06
N MET A 174 -0.20 5.71 -15.12
CA MET A 174 -1.51 6.17 -14.63
C MET A 174 -2.11 7.23 -15.55
N LEU A 175 -2.45 6.86 -16.77
CA LEU A 175 -3.13 7.75 -17.71
C LEU A 175 -4.62 7.82 -17.39
N GLU A 176 -5.20 9.03 -17.46
CA GLU A 176 -6.63 9.24 -17.18
C GLU A 176 -7.53 8.36 -18.04
N GLU A 177 -7.20 8.20 -19.33
CA GLU A 177 -7.94 7.35 -20.25
C GLU A 177 -7.94 5.89 -19.79
N GLN A 178 -6.78 5.36 -19.40
CA GLN A 178 -6.67 3.99 -18.92
C GLN A 178 -7.44 3.76 -17.62
N ILE A 179 -7.39 4.71 -16.68
CA ILE A 179 -8.17 4.62 -15.44
C ILE A 179 -9.66 4.61 -15.76
N ARG A 180 -10.13 5.50 -16.66
CA ARG A 180 -11.54 5.54 -17.11
C ARG A 180 -11.96 4.24 -17.78
N ASP A 181 -11.11 3.67 -18.63
CA ASP A 181 -11.42 2.44 -19.35
C ASP A 181 -11.49 1.23 -18.43
N ILE A 182 -10.63 1.15 -17.41
CA ILE A 182 -10.75 0.13 -16.37
C ILE A 182 -12.09 0.28 -15.62
N LEU A 183 -12.43 1.49 -15.19
CA LEU A 183 -13.65 1.75 -14.42
C LEU A 183 -14.92 1.49 -15.25
N LYS A 184 -14.90 1.71 -16.57
CA LYS A 184 -16.03 1.40 -17.49
C LYS A 184 -16.30 -0.08 -17.62
N GLN A 185 -15.36 -0.97 -17.34
CA GLN A 185 -15.56 -2.43 -17.41
C GLN A 185 -16.55 -2.94 -16.38
N TYR A 186 -16.76 -2.20 -15.29
CA TYR A 186 -17.73 -2.54 -14.25
C TYR A 186 -19.11 -1.95 -14.59
N SER A 187 -20.15 -2.76 -14.50
CA SER A 187 -21.53 -2.28 -14.62
C SER A 187 -21.90 -1.33 -13.48
N THR A 188 -22.92 -0.52 -13.65
CA THR A 188 -23.43 0.38 -12.58
C THR A 188 -24.03 -0.40 -11.39
N ALA A 189 -24.41 -1.65 -11.59
CA ALA A 189 -24.87 -2.54 -10.52
C ALA A 189 -23.70 -3.05 -9.64
N GLU A 190 -22.49 -3.17 -10.21
CA GLU A 190 -21.28 -3.58 -9.49
C GLU A 190 -20.57 -2.39 -8.86
N LEU A 191 -20.48 -1.28 -9.58
CA LEU A 191 -19.81 -0.05 -9.15
C LEU A 191 -20.57 1.15 -9.71
N SER A 192 -21.23 1.92 -8.86
CA SER A 192 -22.01 3.08 -9.27
C SER A 192 -21.18 4.14 -9.96
N ASP A 193 -21.79 4.99 -10.77
CA ASP A 193 -21.10 6.07 -11.47
C ASP A 193 -20.49 7.09 -10.49
N ASN A 194 -21.13 7.34 -9.35
CA ASN A 194 -20.61 8.18 -8.30
C ASN A 194 -19.36 7.57 -7.67
N LYS A 195 -19.35 6.26 -7.40
CA LYS A 195 -18.16 5.55 -6.90
C LYS A 195 -17.03 5.57 -7.93
N LYS A 196 -17.33 5.31 -9.21
CA LYS A 196 -16.34 5.39 -10.30
C LYS A 196 -15.70 6.77 -10.35
N ARG A 197 -16.51 7.83 -10.26
CA ARG A 197 -16.02 9.21 -10.21
C ARG A 197 -15.14 9.45 -8.98
N LEU A 198 -15.55 8.99 -7.80
CA LEU A 198 -14.76 9.13 -6.57
C LEU A 198 -13.39 8.45 -6.69
N ILE A 199 -13.36 7.20 -7.17
CA ILE A 199 -12.11 6.45 -7.37
C ILE A 199 -11.21 7.16 -8.40
N PHE A 200 -11.78 7.62 -9.50
CA PHE A 200 -11.05 8.34 -10.54
C PHE A 200 -10.36 9.60 -9.99
N GLU A 201 -11.12 10.49 -9.35
CA GLU A 201 -10.59 11.73 -8.76
C GLU A 201 -9.57 11.44 -7.66
N PHE A 202 -9.82 10.41 -6.83
CA PHE A 202 -8.88 9.98 -5.79
C PHE A 202 -7.53 9.53 -6.38
N LEU A 203 -7.54 8.69 -7.41
CA LEU A 203 -6.32 8.20 -8.06
C LEU A 203 -5.53 9.34 -8.71
N LEU A 204 -6.21 10.30 -9.36
CA LEU A 204 -5.54 11.47 -9.94
C LEU A 204 -4.91 12.37 -8.88
N ALA A 205 -5.60 12.61 -7.77
CA ALA A 205 -5.04 13.38 -6.66
C ALA A 205 -3.81 12.69 -6.05
N LYS A 206 -3.86 11.36 -5.87
CA LYS A 206 -2.73 10.58 -5.37
C LYS A 206 -1.55 10.59 -6.35
N LYS A 207 -1.82 10.49 -7.65
CA LYS A 207 -0.80 10.60 -8.69
C LYS A 207 -0.11 11.96 -8.63
N GLN A 208 -0.87 13.05 -8.61
CA GLN A 208 -0.33 14.40 -8.53
C GLN A 208 0.60 14.57 -7.32
N MET A 209 0.15 14.14 -6.15
CA MET A 209 0.96 14.24 -4.92
C MET A 209 2.23 13.34 -4.98
N LEU A 210 2.18 12.18 -5.66
CA LEU A 210 3.37 11.36 -5.93
C LEU A 210 4.37 12.11 -6.79
N GLU A 211 3.90 12.78 -7.85
CA GLU A 211 4.72 13.59 -8.74
C GLU A 211 5.35 14.78 -8.01
N GLU A 212 4.58 15.48 -7.17
CA GLU A 212 5.09 16.56 -6.31
C GLU A 212 6.21 16.07 -5.37
N VAL A 213 6.06 14.87 -4.78
CA VAL A 213 7.08 14.31 -3.87
C VAL A 213 8.34 13.85 -4.60
N TYR A 214 8.21 13.18 -5.76
CA TYR A 214 9.35 12.53 -6.43
C TYR A 214 9.98 13.33 -7.57
N MET A 215 9.22 14.24 -8.19
CA MET A 215 9.61 14.97 -9.41
C MET A 215 9.56 16.48 -9.21
N GLY A 216 8.97 16.98 -8.12
CA GLY A 216 9.11 18.37 -7.72
C GLY A 216 10.58 18.74 -7.54
N GLU A 217 11.00 19.91 -7.95
CA GLU A 217 12.34 20.43 -7.70
C GLU A 217 12.54 20.49 -6.18
N ASP A 218 13.62 19.90 -5.69
CA ASP A 218 14.05 20.09 -4.30
C ASP A 218 14.47 21.59 -4.20
N GLU A 219 13.62 22.45 -3.58
CA GLU A 219 13.93 23.82 -3.22
C GLU A 219 15.03 23.90 -2.18
#